data_e0978f7c1d8e1f4470c0e14bb62e1877
#
_entry.id   e0978f7c1d8e1f4470c0e14bb62e1877
#
_cell.length_a   1.000
_cell.length_b   1.000
_cell.length_c   1.000
_cell.angle_alpha   90.00
_cell.angle_beta   90.00
_cell.angle_gamma   90.00
#
_symmetry.space_group_name_H-M   'P 1'
#
loop_
_entity.id
_entity.type
_entity.pdbx_description
1 polymer ?
#
loop_
_entity_poly.entity_id
_entity_poly.type
_entity_poly.pdbx_seq_one_letter_code
_entity_poly.pdbx_strand_id
1 'polypeptide(L)'
;IYKWNGNEATATRKDVFTEGPWCVHGCTGTEITVVANAESQILVQCTKNEKDFGAKLYKPEDAPWGYSCVGKFGNVAKRRVNTIFDHDISPKSNMVLGEVLNDRGNWSGYLPHRHPQPETYFFKFDHPEGFGASFVGDQVFKSTDESFSAIPGGELHPQAVAPGYQMYTCWMIRHIDGNPWLQTDRCEDERYTWLHDAEF
;
A
#
# COMPACT_ATOMS: atom_id res chain seq x y z
N ILE A 1 17.22 -3.51 13.95
CA ILE A 1 18.36 -2.95 13.22
C ILE A 1 18.34 -3.54 11.82
N TYR A 2 18.43 -2.71 10.78
CA TYR A 2 18.67 -3.11 9.41
C TYR A 2 20.14 -2.97 9.06
N LYS A 3 20.70 -3.97 8.38
CA LYS A 3 22.08 -3.93 7.83
C LYS A 3 22.03 -4.33 6.36
N TRP A 4 22.69 -3.55 5.50
CA TRP A 4 22.76 -3.79 4.06
C TRP A 4 23.98 -3.10 3.45
N ASN A 5 24.71 -3.75 2.58
CA ASN A 5 25.84 -3.17 1.83
C ASN A 5 26.80 -2.34 2.69
N GLY A 6 27.12 -2.81 3.90
CA GLY A 6 27.98 -2.10 4.86
C GLY A 6 27.31 -0.94 5.61
N ASN A 7 26.05 -0.64 5.36
CA ASN A 7 25.26 0.33 6.10
C ASN A 7 24.51 -0.34 7.25
N GLU A 8 24.18 0.46 8.26
CA GLU A 8 23.35 0.03 9.40
C GLU A 8 22.41 1.16 9.79
N ALA A 9 21.16 0.83 10.16
CA ALA A 9 20.20 1.76 10.74
C ALA A 9 19.32 1.08 11.77
N THR A 10 19.01 1.80 12.84
CA THR A 10 18.01 1.38 13.81
C THR A 10 16.67 1.95 13.41
N ALA A 11 15.69 1.07 13.19
CA ALA A 11 14.30 1.42 12.94
C ALA A 11 13.49 1.18 14.21
N THR A 12 12.61 2.11 14.52
CA THR A 12 11.63 1.98 15.59
C THR A 12 10.26 2.38 15.04
N ARG A 13 9.31 1.46 15.08
CA ARG A 13 7.92 1.71 14.72
C ARG A 13 7.05 0.98 15.73
N LYS A 14 6.33 1.73 16.56
CA LYS A 14 5.48 1.17 17.60
C LYS A 14 4.34 0.35 16.98
N ASP A 15 3.67 0.96 15.99
CA ASP A 15 2.59 0.31 15.24
C ASP A 15 2.39 1.00 13.87
N VAL A 16 1.64 0.35 13.01
CA VAL A 16 1.35 0.84 11.64
C VAL A 16 0.23 1.88 11.59
N PHE A 17 -0.52 2.07 12.68
CA PHE A 17 -1.68 2.97 12.72
C PHE A 17 -1.30 4.39 13.12
N THR A 18 -0.21 4.56 13.85
CA THR A 18 0.22 5.86 14.40
C THR A 18 1.52 6.39 13.83
N GLU A 19 2.40 5.52 13.32
CA GLU A 19 3.74 5.90 12.87
C GLU A 19 3.95 5.59 11.38
N GLY A 20 4.86 6.33 10.75
CA GLY A 20 5.23 6.14 9.35
C GLY A 20 6.15 4.93 9.12
N PRO A 21 6.39 4.56 7.86
CA PRO A 21 7.12 3.35 7.50
C PRO A 21 8.63 3.46 7.71
N TRP A 22 9.24 2.30 7.97
CA TRP A 22 10.66 2.06 7.77
C TRP A 22 10.80 0.94 6.73
N CYS A 23 11.49 1.22 5.63
CA CYS A 23 11.61 0.27 4.52
C CYS A 23 13.04 0.23 3.99
N VAL A 24 13.62 -0.96 3.88
CA VAL A 24 14.85 -1.18 3.09
C VAL A 24 14.45 -1.78 1.77
N HIS A 25 14.74 -1.07 0.68
CA HIS A 25 14.48 -1.48 -0.68
C HIS A 25 15.80 -1.83 -1.35
N GLY A 26 15.98 -3.08 -1.73
CA GLY A 26 17.20 -3.58 -2.36
C GLY A 26 16.92 -4.26 -3.69
N CYS A 27 17.85 -4.13 -4.64
CA CYS A 27 17.83 -4.88 -5.89
C CYS A 27 18.28 -6.33 -5.68
N THR A 28 18.16 -7.14 -6.73
CA THR A 28 18.67 -8.53 -6.77
C THR A 28 20.11 -8.62 -6.30
N GLY A 29 20.40 -9.56 -5.41
CA GLY A 29 21.74 -9.78 -4.86
C GLY A 29 22.07 -8.91 -3.63
N THR A 30 21.21 -7.99 -3.23
CA THR A 30 21.38 -7.25 -1.97
C THR A 30 21.06 -8.16 -0.78
N GLU A 31 22.06 -8.38 0.07
CA GLU A 31 21.85 -9.03 1.36
C GLU A 31 21.33 -8.00 2.37
N ILE A 32 20.17 -8.28 2.96
CA ILE A 32 19.55 -7.46 4.00
C ILE A 32 19.45 -8.31 5.27
N THR A 33 20.17 -7.93 6.31
CA THR A 33 20.09 -8.55 7.62
C THR A 33 19.18 -7.70 8.52
N VAL A 34 18.24 -8.34 9.18
CA VAL A 34 17.38 -7.71 10.18
C VAL A 34 17.67 -8.32 11.54
N VAL A 35 18.04 -7.47 12.51
CA VAL A 35 18.25 -7.87 13.90
C VAL A 35 17.12 -7.27 14.72
N ALA A 36 16.24 -8.11 15.22
CA ALA A 36 15.16 -7.72 16.12
C ALA A 36 15.67 -7.64 17.56
N ASN A 37 15.53 -6.47 18.20
CA ASN A 37 15.87 -6.26 19.60
C ASN A 37 14.68 -6.50 20.54
N ALA A 38 13.49 -6.67 19.97
CA ALA A 38 12.24 -7.01 20.63
C ALA A 38 11.37 -7.81 19.65
N GLU A 39 10.25 -8.35 20.13
CA GLU A 39 9.25 -8.94 19.24
C GLU A 39 8.87 -7.95 18.14
N SER A 40 8.95 -8.39 16.89
CA SER A 40 8.81 -7.51 15.72
C SER A 40 8.16 -8.26 14.57
N GLN A 41 7.35 -7.55 13.80
CA GLN A 41 6.78 -8.03 12.56
C GLN A 41 7.46 -7.33 11.37
N ILE A 42 7.78 -8.08 10.35
CA ILE A 42 8.44 -7.59 9.14
C ILE A 42 7.67 -8.14 7.94
N LEU A 43 7.19 -7.22 7.09
CA LEU A 43 6.61 -7.58 5.81
C LEU A 43 7.71 -7.56 4.75
N VAL A 44 7.88 -8.67 4.04
CA VAL A 44 8.80 -8.79 2.90
C VAL A 44 7.99 -8.92 1.63
N GLN A 45 8.17 -7.99 0.70
CA GLN A 45 7.55 -8.03 -0.62
C GLN A 45 8.63 -8.12 -1.69
N CYS A 46 8.47 -9.04 -2.63
CA CYS A 46 9.45 -9.30 -3.67
C CYS A 46 8.78 -9.32 -5.05
N THR A 47 9.50 -8.81 -6.04
CA THR A 47 9.13 -8.96 -7.45
C THR A 47 10.38 -9.20 -8.28
N LYS A 48 10.22 -9.85 -9.44
CA LYS A 48 11.35 -10.05 -10.37
C LYS A 48 11.82 -8.69 -10.87
N ASN A 49 13.13 -8.43 -10.76
CA ASN A 49 13.78 -7.27 -11.33
C ASN A 49 15.20 -7.64 -11.77
N GLU A 50 15.57 -7.25 -12.97
CA GLU A 50 16.89 -7.51 -13.55
C GLU A 50 17.81 -6.27 -13.52
N LYS A 51 17.27 -5.11 -13.12
CA LYS A 51 18.01 -3.85 -13.09
C LYS A 51 18.68 -3.65 -11.73
N ASP A 52 19.95 -3.28 -11.75
CA ASP A 52 20.67 -2.88 -10.54
C ASP A 52 20.36 -1.43 -10.19
N PHE A 53 19.90 -1.20 -8.96
CA PHE A 53 19.69 0.14 -8.38
C PHE A 53 20.28 0.25 -6.97
N GLY A 54 21.03 -0.79 -6.53
CA GLY A 54 21.60 -0.83 -5.20
C GLY A 54 20.55 -1.07 -4.12
N ALA A 55 20.71 -0.40 -2.97
CA ALA A 55 19.76 -0.46 -1.88
C ALA A 55 19.61 0.91 -1.20
N LYS A 56 18.40 1.22 -0.75
CA LYS A 56 18.07 2.46 -0.05
C LYS A 56 17.17 2.19 1.15
N LEU A 57 17.45 2.89 2.24
CA LEU A 57 16.55 2.97 3.39
C LEU A 57 15.60 4.16 3.19
N TYR A 58 14.32 3.91 3.36
CA TYR A 58 13.28 4.92 3.48
C TYR A 58 12.82 4.98 4.94
N LYS A 59 12.68 6.20 5.44
CA LYS A 59 12.26 6.50 6.80
C LYS A 59 10.90 7.19 6.81
N PRO A 60 10.23 7.36 7.95
CA PRO A 60 8.95 8.05 8.03
C PRO A 60 8.91 9.44 7.38
N GLU A 61 10.01 10.18 7.46
CA GLU A 61 10.13 11.50 6.84
C GLU A 61 10.24 11.47 5.31
N ASP A 62 10.67 10.36 4.72
CA ASP A 62 10.74 10.17 3.26
C ASP A 62 9.37 9.83 2.65
N ALA A 63 8.42 9.37 3.47
CA ALA A 63 7.08 8.96 3.05
C ALA A 63 6.01 9.53 4.00
N PRO A 64 5.83 10.86 4.04
CA PRO A 64 4.86 11.48 4.93
C PRO A 64 3.43 11.09 4.55
N TRP A 65 2.56 10.98 5.55
CA TRP A 65 1.14 10.74 5.35
C TRP A 65 0.45 11.95 4.73
N GLY A 66 -0.28 11.73 3.64
CA GLY A 66 -1.24 12.66 3.07
C GLY A 66 -2.68 12.18 3.30
N TYR A 67 -3.65 13.09 3.14
CA TYR A 67 -5.07 12.74 3.16
C TYR A 67 -5.62 12.65 1.75
N SER A 68 -6.44 11.63 1.50
CA SER A 68 -7.18 11.45 0.25
C SER A 68 -8.69 11.51 0.51
N CYS A 69 -9.46 11.96 -0.46
CA CYS A 69 -10.94 12.05 -0.45
C CYS A 69 -11.52 12.88 0.71
N VAL A 70 -10.81 13.91 1.17
CA VAL A 70 -11.32 14.83 2.20
C VAL A 70 -12.51 15.61 1.64
N GLY A 71 -13.63 15.63 2.37
CA GLY A 71 -14.86 16.32 1.99
C GLY A 71 -15.66 15.64 0.89
N LYS A 72 -15.19 14.52 0.35
CA LYS A 72 -15.90 13.75 -0.68
C LYS A 72 -16.67 12.60 -0.05
N PHE A 73 -17.82 12.25 -0.65
CA PHE A 73 -18.63 11.09 -0.27
C PHE A 73 -19.01 11.07 1.22
N GLY A 74 -19.38 12.23 1.81
CA GLY A 74 -19.65 12.33 3.24
C GLY A 74 -18.44 11.92 4.12
N ASN A 75 -17.21 12.02 3.62
CA ASN A 75 -15.95 11.57 4.22
C ASN A 75 -15.82 10.04 4.44
N VAL A 76 -16.75 9.22 3.97
CA VAL A 76 -16.66 7.75 4.16
C VAL A 76 -15.55 7.08 3.31
N ALA A 77 -14.91 7.83 2.41
CA ALA A 77 -13.72 7.39 1.67
C ALA A 77 -12.46 8.18 2.06
N LYS A 78 -12.55 9.04 3.08
CA LYS A 78 -11.39 9.76 3.61
C LYS A 78 -10.42 8.76 4.25
N ARG A 79 -9.15 8.87 3.88
CA ARG A 79 -8.09 7.97 4.36
C ARG A 79 -6.74 8.67 4.36
N ARG A 80 -5.80 8.15 5.12
CA ARG A 80 -4.38 8.53 5.02
C ARG A 80 -3.69 7.64 4.00
N VAL A 81 -2.82 8.23 3.19
CA VAL A 81 -2.05 7.51 2.16
C VAL A 81 -0.63 8.03 2.18
N ASN A 82 0.34 7.14 2.02
CA ASN A 82 1.69 7.50 1.65
C ASN A 82 2.18 6.64 0.47
N THR A 83 3.19 7.14 -0.23
CA THR A 83 3.98 6.39 -1.20
C THR A 83 5.41 6.35 -0.68
N ILE A 84 5.93 5.17 -0.44
CA ILE A 84 7.31 4.99 0.06
C ILE A 84 8.28 5.21 -1.09
N PHE A 85 8.01 4.57 -2.22
CA PHE A 85 8.67 4.82 -3.49
C PHE A 85 7.78 4.38 -4.65
N ASP A 86 7.99 5.01 -5.79
CA ASP A 86 7.33 4.76 -7.06
C ASP A 86 8.35 4.79 -8.21
N HIS A 87 7.86 4.84 -9.45
CA HIS A 87 8.70 4.90 -10.62
C HIS A 87 9.54 6.18 -10.72
N ASP A 88 9.04 7.31 -10.26
CA ASP A 88 9.77 8.58 -10.29
C ASP A 88 10.91 8.60 -9.28
N ILE A 89 10.68 8.03 -8.10
CA ILE A 89 11.67 7.93 -7.01
C ILE A 89 12.70 6.83 -7.28
N SER A 90 12.27 5.71 -7.86
CA SER A 90 13.11 4.53 -8.10
C SER A 90 12.86 3.90 -9.49
N PRO A 91 13.26 4.58 -10.58
CA PRO A 91 12.89 4.20 -11.95
C PRO A 91 13.48 2.87 -12.44
N LYS A 92 14.44 2.33 -11.74
CA LYS A 92 14.99 1.01 -12.02
C LYS A 92 14.33 -0.12 -11.22
N SER A 93 13.52 0.23 -10.22
CA SER A 93 12.72 -0.75 -9.47
C SER A 93 11.56 -1.25 -10.31
N ASN A 94 11.18 -2.50 -10.10
CA ASN A 94 10.00 -3.08 -10.77
C ASN A 94 8.78 -3.11 -9.84
N MET A 95 8.70 -2.20 -8.87
CA MET A 95 7.55 -2.07 -8.00
C MET A 95 7.33 -0.63 -7.50
N VAL A 96 6.11 -0.36 -7.12
CA VAL A 96 5.69 0.75 -6.26
C VAL A 96 5.32 0.18 -4.92
N LEU A 97 5.61 0.89 -3.85
CA LEU A 97 5.25 0.51 -2.48
C LEU A 97 4.70 1.71 -1.73
N GLY A 98 3.62 1.49 -0.99
CA GLY A 98 3.06 2.50 -0.11
C GLY A 98 2.09 1.91 0.90
N GLU A 99 1.47 2.80 1.66
CA GLU A 99 0.56 2.43 2.73
C GLU A 99 -0.72 3.25 2.66
N VAL A 100 -1.82 2.64 3.07
CA VAL A 100 -3.12 3.30 3.30
C VAL A 100 -3.58 2.98 4.70
N LEU A 101 -4.11 3.98 5.39
CA LEU A 101 -4.77 3.79 6.66
C LEU A 101 -6.20 4.31 6.58
N ASN A 102 -7.13 3.38 6.69
CA ASN A 102 -8.57 3.64 6.70
C ASN A 102 -9.07 3.82 8.12
N ASP A 103 -9.83 4.88 8.34
CA ASP A 103 -10.62 5.03 9.56
C ASP A 103 -11.81 4.07 9.57
N ARG A 104 -12.45 3.94 10.74
CA ARG A 104 -13.53 3.00 11.02
C ARG A 104 -14.71 3.17 10.08
N GLY A 105 -15.08 2.10 9.37
CA GLY A 105 -16.18 2.09 8.42
C GLY A 105 -15.90 2.76 7.07
N ASN A 106 -14.67 3.23 6.85
CA ASN A 106 -14.32 3.94 5.63
C ASN A 106 -13.89 3.01 4.48
N TRP A 107 -13.91 3.59 3.29
CA TRP A 107 -13.51 2.92 2.04
C TRP A 107 -12.15 3.42 1.54
N SER A 108 -11.42 2.56 0.82
CA SER A 108 -10.25 2.91 0.02
C SER A 108 -10.35 2.34 -1.39
N GLY A 109 -9.41 2.73 -2.27
CA GLY A 109 -9.55 2.41 -3.68
C GLY A 109 -10.80 3.03 -4.30
N TYR A 110 -11.34 4.08 -3.72
CA TYR A 110 -12.58 4.73 -4.09
C TYR A 110 -12.29 6.11 -4.73
N LEU A 111 -12.90 6.47 -5.87
CA LEU A 111 -13.86 5.69 -6.65
C LEU A 111 -13.26 4.37 -7.13
N PRO A 112 -14.13 3.34 -7.44
CA PRO A 112 -13.66 2.11 -8.03
C PRO A 112 -12.87 2.39 -9.31
N HIS A 113 -11.65 1.90 -9.38
CA HIS A 113 -10.75 2.14 -10.50
C HIS A 113 -9.93 0.90 -10.80
N ARG A 114 -9.29 0.90 -11.95
CA ARG A 114 -8.41 -0.16 -12.43
C ARG A 114 -7.18 0.42 -13.11
N HIS A 115 -6.15 -0.38 -13.22
CA HIS A 115 -4.95 -0.13 -14.01
C HIS A 115 -4.39 -1.46 -14.55
N PRO A 116 -3.58 -1.45 -15.62
CA PRO A 116 -3.07 -2.69 -16.22
C PRO A 116 -2.15 -3.50 -15.31
N GLN A 117 -1.44 -2.85 -14.40
CA GLN A 117 -0.44 -3.45 -13.54
C GLN A 117 -1.11 -4.27 -12.43
N PRO A 118 -0.58 -5.48 -12.11
CA PRO A 118 -1.08 -6.25 -10.97
C PRO A 118 -0.65 -5.63 -9.65
N GLU A 119 -1.47 -5.82 -8.64
CA GLU A 119 -1.28 -5.25 -7.31
C GLU A 119 -1.49 -6.30 -6.21
N THR A 120 -0.86 -6.10 -5.07
CA THR A 120 -1.11 -6.88 -3.86
C THR A 120 -1.36 -5.95 -2.69
N TYR A 121 -2.27 -6.36 -1.81
CA TYR A 121 -2.55 -5.72 -0.54
C TYR A 121 -2.26 -6.66 0.61
N PHE A 122 -1.53 -6.18 1.60
CA PHE A 122 -1.40 -6.83 2.91
C PHE A 122 -2.17 -6.01 3.94
N PHE A 123 -2.98 -6.67 4.76
CA PHE A 123 -3.88 -6.01 5.71
C PHE A 123 -3.46 -6.23 7.15
N LYS A 124 -3.62 -5.18 7.97
CA LYS A 124 -3.66 -5.28 9.43
C LYS A 124 -4.85 -4.50 9.97
N PHE A 125 -5.33 -4.94 11.11
CA PHE A 125 -6.40 -4.27 11.84
C PHE A 125 -5.91 -3.85 13.22
N ASP A 126 -6.51 -2.78 13.78
CA ASP A 126 -6.17 -2.29 15.13
C ASP A 126 -6.64 -3.24 16.23
N HIS A 127 -7.42 -4.25 15.86
CA HIS A 127 -7.86 -5.37 16.69
C HIS A 127 -7.75 -6.67 15.91
N PRO A 128 -7.33 -7.79 16.52
CA PRO A 128 -7.09 -9.05 15.80
C PRO A 128 -8.36 -9.66 15.17
N GLU A 129 -9.55 -9.37 15.72
CA GLU A 129 -10.84 -9.77 15.15
C GLU A 129 -11.37 -8.82 14.08
N GLY A 130 -10.66 -7.72 13.80
CA GLY A 130 -11.00 -6.74 12.79
C GLY A 130 -11.16 -7.37 11.41
N PHE A 131 -12.06 -6.83 10.62
CA PHE A 131 -12.29 -7.32 9.27
C PHE A 131 -12.75 -6.21 8.31
N GLY A 132 -12.63 -6.53 7.05
CA GLY A 132 -13.06 -5.68 5.95
C GLY A 132 -13.44 -6.50 4.73
N ALA A 133 -13.60 -5.83 3.62
CA ALA A 133 -13.84 -6.44 2.31
C ALA A 133 -12.83 -5.91 1.30
N SER A 134 -12.23 -6.82 0.55
CA SER A 134 -11.40 -6.53 -0.63
C SER A 134 -12.14 -7.00 -1.86
N PHE A 135 -12.38 -6.11 -2.80
CA PHE A 135 -13.01 -6.42 -4.07
C PHE A 135 -11.94 -6.70 -5.12
N VAL A 136 -12.17 -7.69 -5.96
CA VAL A 136 -11.37 -8.01 -7.14
C VAL A 136 -12.34 -8.26 -8.28
N GLY A 137 -12.57 -7.26 -9.12
CA GLY A 137 -13.67 -7.27 -10.08
C GLY A 137 -15.02 -7.43 -9.38
N ASP A 138 -15.77 -8.45 -9.76
CA ASP A 138 -17.08 -8.78 -9.16
C ASP A 138 -16.99 -9.69 -7.92
N GLN A 139 -15.79 -10.14 -7.55
CA GLN A 139 -15.59 -11.00 -6.38
C GLN A 139 -15.30 -10.16 -5.14
N VAL A 140 -15.76 -10.64 -3.99
CA VAL A 140 -15.55 -9.99 -2.70
C VAL A 140 -14.91 -11.00 -1.74
N PHE A 141 -13.78 -10.61 -1.17
CA PHE A 141 -13.05 -11.42 -0.21
C PHE A 141 -13.05 -10.72 1.16
N LYS A 142 -13.23 -11.50 2.20
CA LYS A 142 -13.08 -10.98 3.56
C LYS A 142 -11.60 -10.70 3.82
N SER A 143 -11.26 -9.44 4.15
CA SER A 143 -9.97 -9.06 4.68
C SER A 143 -9.94 -9.26 6.19
N THR A 144 -8.90 -9.89 6.71
CA THR A 144 -8.67 -10.12 8.14
C THR A 144 -7.26 -9.69 8.51
N ASP A 145 -6.97 -9.62 9.80
CA ASP A 145 -5.61 -9.30 10.25
C ASP A 145 -4.59 -10.27 9.65
N GLU A 146 -3.46 -9.72 9.17
CA GLU A 146 -2.37 -10.45 8.51
C GLU A 146 -2.76 -11.21 7.23
N SER A 147 -3.91 -10.93 6.64
CA SER A 147 -4.28 -11.47 5.32
C SER A 147 -3.75 -10.61 4.18
N PHE A 148 -3.80 -11.15 2.97
CA PHE A 148 -3.45 -10.40 1.77
C PHE A 148 -4.46 -10.64 0.65
N SER A 149 -4.52 -9.72 -0.31
CA SER A 149 -5.29 -9.83 -1.54
C SER A 149 -4.37 -9.69 -2.74
N ALA A 150 -4.53 -10.58 -3.72
CA ALA A 150 -3.86 -10.48 -5.01
C ALA A 150 -4.86 -9.97 -6.05
N ILE A 151 -4.50 -8.90 -6.72
CA ILE A 151 -5.35 -8.20 -7.68
C ILE A 151 -4.69 -8.30 -9.05
N PRO A 152 -5.25 -9.10 -9.98
CA PRO A 152 -4.80 -9.11 -11.35
C PRO A 152 -4.95 -7.74 -12.00
N GLY A 153 -4.08 -7.42 -12.96
CA GLY A 153 -4.20 -6.19 -13.72
C GLY A 153 -5.55 -6.07 -14.43
N GLY A 154 -6.12 -4.86 -14.44
CA GLY A 154 -7.40 -4.57 -15.09
C GLY A 154 -8.64 -4.76 -14.21
N GLU A 155 -8.51 -5.33 -13.02
CA GLU A 155 -9.64 -5.54 -12.11
C GLU A 155 -9.94 -4.30 -11.26
N LEU A 156 -11.22 -4.03 -11.01
CA LEU A 156 -11.65 -3.02 -10.04
C LEU A 156 -11.36 -3.53 -8.63
N HIS A 157 -10.79 -2.68 -7.78
CA HIS A 157 -10.26 -3.16 -6.49
C HIS A 157 -10.51 -2.21 -5.29
N PRO A 158 -11.74 -1.71 -5.10
CA PRO A 158 -12.06 -0.95 -3.89
C PRO A 158 -11.99 -1.84 -2.64
N GLN A 159 -11.87 -1.20 -1.48
CA GLN A 159 -11.88 -1.88 -0.20
C GLN A 159 -12.76 -1.15 0.79
N ALA A 160 -13.29 -1.89 1.75
CA ALA A 160 -14.05 -1.34 2.86
C ALA A 160 -13.59 -1.95 4.17
N VAL A 161 -13.63 -1.16 5.23
CA VAL A 161 -13.39 -1.64 6.59
C VAL A 161 -14.71 -1.70 7.37
N ALA A 162 -14.85 -2.70 8.23
CA ALA A 162 -16.02 -2.81 9.09
C ALA A 162 -16.07 -1.65 10.10
N PRO A 163 -17.27 -1.15 10.46
CA PRO A 163 -17.40 -0.18 11.54
C PRO A 163 -16.77 -0.67 12.84
N GLY A 164 -16.07 0.22 13.55
CA GLY A 164 -15.40 -0.11 14.81
C GLY A 164 -13.90 -0.44 14.69
N TYR A 165 -13.39 -0.72 13.50
CA TYR A 165 -11.99 -1.10 13.28
C TYR A 165 -11.29 -0.12 12.34
N GLN A 166 -9.99 0.13 12.58
CA GLN A 166 -9.09 0.73 11.58
C GLN A 166 -8.43 -0.38 10.75
N MET A 167 -8.23 -0.12 9.47
CA MET A 167 -7.53 -1.02 8.57
C MET A 167 -6.30 -0.34 7.98
N TYR A 168 -5.16 -0.92 8.25
CA TYR A 168 -3.92 -0.62 7.55
C TYR A 168 -3.79 -1.54 6.34
N THR A 169 -3.36 -0.97 5.23
CA THR A 169 -3.07 -1.69 4.00
C THR A 169 -1.68 -1.30 3.50
N CYS A 170 -0.77 -2.27 3.39
CA CYS A 170 0.45 -2.08 2.63
C CYS A 170 0.17 -2.54 1.19
N TRP A 171 0.28 -1.62 0.23
CA TRP A 171 0.03 -1.89 -1.17
C TRP A 171 1.32 -1.94 -1.97
N MET A 172 1.40 -2.89 -2.89
CA MET A 172 2.52 -3.04 -3.81
C MET A 172 1.99 -3.28 -5.21
N ILE A 173 2.41 -2.44 -6.16
CA ILE A 173 2.09 -2.59 -7.59
C ILE A 173 3.37 -3.01 -8.31
N ARG A 174 3.27 -4.10 -9.08
CA ARG A 174 4.36 -4.53 -9.95
C ARG A 174 4.27 -3.78 -11.28
N HIS A 175 5.35 -3.14 -11.69
CA HIS A 175 5.45 -2.55 -13.03
C HIS A 175 5.38 -3.61 -14.13
N ILE A 176 4.81 -3.22 -15.28
CA ILE A 176 4.87 -3.97 -16.53
C ILE A 176 6.03 -3.40 -17.36
N ASP A 177 6.79 -4.25 -18.01
CA ASP A 177 7.90 -3.81 -18.87
C ASP A 177 7.40 -2.87 -19.96
N GLY A 178 8.02 -1.70 -20.06
CA GLY A 178 7.61 -0.64 -20.98
C GLY A 178 6.33 0.11 -20.60
N ASN A 179 5.67 -0.29 -19.51
CA ASN A 179 4.46 0.36 -18.98
C ASN A 179 4.50 0.37 -17.44
N PRO A 180 5.39 1.16 -16.81
CA PRO A 180 5.42 1.30 -15.37
C PRO A 180 4.12 1.95 -14.88
N TRP A 181 3.67 1.58 -13.68
CA TRP A 181 2.52 2.25 -13.08
C TRP A 181 2.88 3.70 -12.73
N LEU A 182 2.00 4.61 -13.10
CA LEU A 182 2.04 6.02 -12.72
C LEU A 182 0.71 6.38 -12.03
N GLN A 183 0.76 7.39 -11.17
CA GLN A 183 -0.44 7.86 -10.45
C GLN A 183 -1.58 8.26 -11.41
N THR A 184 -1.26 8.64 -12.64
CA THR A 184 -2.20 9.02 -13.71
C THR A 184 -2.85 7.81 -14.40
N ASP A 185 -2.38 6.58 -14.16
CA ASP A 185 -2.89 5.38 -14.84
C ASP A 185 -4.21 4.86 -14.24
N ARG A 186 -4.67 5.49 -13.16
CA ARG A 186 -5.96 5.15 -12.54
C ARG A 186 -7.10 5.47 -13.49
N CYS A 187 -7.74 4.42 -14.00
CA CYS A 187 -8.95 4.53 -14.80
C CYS A 187 -10.16 4.27 -13.89
N GLU A 188 -10.87 5.31 -13.53
CA GLU A 188 -12.11 5.20 -12.77
C GLU A 188 -13.21 4.56 -13.63
N ASP A 189 -14.04 3.74 -13.03
CA ASP A 189 -15.16 3.11 -13.72
C ASP A 189 -16.27 4.14 -14.00
N GLU A 190 -16.63 4.30 -15.25
CA GLU A 190 -17.60 5.29 -15.74
C GLU A 190 -18.95 5.20 -15.04
N ARG A 191 -19.34 4.00 -14.56
CA ARG A 191 -20.59 3.79 -13.82
C ARG A 191 -20.69 4.60 -12.54
N TYR A 192 -19.55 5.01 -11.98
CA TYR A 192 -19.46 5.70 -10.69
C TYR A 192 -19.00 7.16 -10.79
N THR A 193 -18.63 7.65 -11.97
CA THR A 193 -18.06 9.01 -12.13
C THR A 193 -19.06 10.13 -11.79
N TRP A 194 -20.37 9.86 -11.86
CA TRP A 194 -21.41 10.79 -11.44
C TRP A 194 -21.28 11.19 -9.95
N LEU A 195 -20.60 10.38 -9.14
CA LEU A 195 -20.33 10.65 -7.72
C LEU A 195 -19.38 11.84 -7.50
N HIS A 196 -18.65 12.28 -8.52
CA HIS A 196 -17.82 13.48 -8.40
C HIS A 196 -18.63 14.75 -8.14
N ASP A 197 -19.85 14.78 -8.71
CA ASP A 197 -20.77 15.93 -8.64
C ASP A 197 -21.90 15.72 -7.61
N ALA A 198 -21.93 14.57 -6.92
CA ALA A 198 -22.97 14.25 -5.95
C ALA A 198 -22.75 14.97 -4.61
N GLU A 199 -23.82 15.48 -4.04
CA GLU A 199 -23.87 16.00 -2.68
C GLU A 199 -24.29 14.88 -1.69
N PHE A 200 -23.64 14.82 -0.51
CA PHE A 200 -23.86 13.81 0.51
C PHE A 200 -24.09 14.44 1.88
#